data_eff0c4c1da5675222324272ad5e3ebf5
#
_entry.id   eff0c4c1da5675222324272ad5e3ebf5
#
_cell.length_a   1.000
_cell.length_b   1.000
_cell.length_c   1.000
_cell.angle_alpha   90.00
_cell.angle_beta   90.00
_cell.angle_gamma   90.00
#
_symmetry.space_group_name_H-M   'P 1'
#
loop_
_entity.id
_entity.type
_entity.pdbx_description
1 polymer ?
#
loop_
_entity_poly.entity_id
_entity_poly.type
_entity_poly.pdbx_seq_one_letter_code
_entity_poly.pdbx_strand_id
1 'polypeptide(L)'
;MMSNFFNSISKFIILLSIILIVVAGVLIIFLENDYYQGISFKIMFIHVPAAWLSLMIFFSMGVSSIIGLVFKSPTSFTISRSLSPIGLIMSIVVLITGSIWGNLTWGTYWVWDARLTSMLILAFIYLGHLFLLYSFEHF
;
A
#
# COMPACT_ATOMS: atom_id res chain seq x y z
N MET A 1 23.47 -19.04 -14.01
CA MET A 1 24.30 -17.98 -13.40
C MET A 1 23.46 -16.73 -13.09
N MET A 2 22.66 -16.19 -14.04
CA MET A 2 21.78 -15.02 -13.84
C MET A 2 20.71 -15.23 -12.76
N SER A 3 20.06 -16.39 -12.68
CA SER A 3 19.02 -16.67 -11.66
C SER A 3 19.56 -16.60 -10.22
N ASN A 4 20.77 -17.10 -9.98
CA ASN A 4 21.39 -17.04 -8.66
C ASN A 4 21.76 -15.60 -8.27
N PHE A 5 22.18 -14.78 -9.22
CA PHE A 5 22.49 -13.39 -9.03
C PHE A 5 21.21 -12.60 -8.63
N PHE A 6 20.11 -12.73 -9.38
CA PHE A 6 18.84 -12.09 -9.04
C PHE A 6 18.28 -12.57 -7.70
N ASN A 7 18.42 -13.86 -7.38
CA ASN A 7 17.99 -14.39 -6.09
C ASN A 7 18.82 -13.83 -4.91
N SER A 8 20.13 -13.65 -5.09
CA SER A 8 20.98 -13.00 -4.08
C SER A 8 20.63 -11.55 -3.87
N ILE A 9 20.40 -10.79 -4.95
CA ILE A 9 19.99 -9.38 -4.85
C ILE A 9 18.64 -9.25 -4.15
N SER A 10 17.66 -10.08 -4.50
CA SER A 10 16.34 -10.02 -3.87
C SER A 10 16.41 -10.31 -2.36
N LYS A 11 17.20 -11.30 -1.95
CA LYS A 11 17.42 -11.59 -0.52
C LYS A 11 18.08 -10.43 0.22
N PHE A 12 19.08 -9.79 -0.40
CA PHE A 12 19.73 -8.62 0.17
C PHE A 12 18.75 -7.44 0.33
N ILE A 13 17.93 -7.16 -0.70
CA ILE A 13 16.94 -6.10 -0.65
C ILE A 13 15.90 -6.38 0.45
N ILE A 14 15.42 -7.62 0.56
CA ILE A 14 14.46 -8.03 1.60
C ILE A 14 15.08 -7.82 2.99
N LEU A 15 16.30 -8.30 3.21
CA LEU A 15 16.98 -8.14 4.50
C LEU A 15 17.18 -6.66 4.85
N LEU A 16 17.64 -5.86 3.90
CA LEU A 16 17.82 -4.42 4.09
C LEU A 16 16.49 -3.73 4.41
N SER A 17 15.41 -4.09 3.71
CA SER A 17 14.07 -3.55 3.96
C SER A 17 13.57 -3.88 5.37
N ILE A 18 13.77 -5.12 5.83
CA ILE A 18 13.41 -5.53 7.20
C ILE A 18 14.18 -4.72 8.23
N ILE A 19 15.51 -4.58 8.05
CA ILE A 19 16.35 -3.79 8.95
C ILE A 19 15.87 -2.34 9.00
N LEU A 20 15.60 -1.72 7.87
CA LEU A 20 15.13 -0.34 7.79
C LEU A 20 13.76 -0.15 8.46
N ILE A 21 12.84 -1.10 8.28
CA ILE A 21 11.52 -1.07 8.94
C ILE A 21 11.67 -1.18 10.46
N VAL A 22 12.53 -2.09 10.94
CA VAL A 22 12.80 -2.24 12.39
C VAL A 22 13.43 -0.97 12.96
N VAL A 23 14.44 -0.43 12.30
CA VAL A 23 15.09 0.81 12.73
C VAL A 23 14.10 1.97 12.76
N ALA A 24 13.29 2.14 11.71
CA ALA A 24 12.26 3.16 11.67
C ALA A 24 11.25 2.99 12.80
N GLY A 25 10.78 1.76 13.05
CA GLY A 25 9.86 1.46 14.15
C GLY A 25 10.45 1.83 15.53
N VAL A 26 11.70 1.47 15.76
CA VAL A 26 12.42 1.84 17.00
C VAL A 26 12.51 3.36 17.14
N LEU A 27 12.92 4.07 16.09
CA LEU A 27 13.03 5.53 16.11
C LEU A 27 11.67 6.19 16.41
N ILE A 28 10.58 5.71 15.81
CA ILE A 28 9.21 6.23 16.05
C ILE A 28 8.79 6.05 17.53
N ILE A 29 9.16 4.94 18.17
CA ILE A 29 8.84 4.70 19.58
C ILE A 29 9.53 5.74 20.47
N PHE A 30 10.80 6.03 20.22
CA PHE A 30 11.59 7.00 21.00
C PHE A 30 11.37 8.46 20.61
N LEU A 31 10.61 8.72 19.54
CA LEU A 31 10.27 10.08 19.14
C LEU A 31 9.41 10.75 20.21
N GLU A 32 9.71 12.01 20.54
CA GLU A 32 8.90 12.81 21.44
C GLU A 32 7.48 12.99 20.88
N ASN A 33 6.50 13.15 21.79
CA ASN A 33 5.13 13.39 21.39
C ASN A 33 4.99 14.81 20.83
N ASP A 34 4.17 14.95 19.79
CA ASP A 34 3.84 16.27 19.23
C ASP A 34 3.08 17.12 20.24
N TYR A 35 3.35 18.43 20.24
CA TYR A 35 2.73 19.37 21.17
C TYR A 35 1.20 19.45 21.00
N TYR A 36 0.69 19.35 19.77
CA TYR A 36 -0.73 19.48 19.47
C TYR A 36 -1.46 18.14 19.37
N GLN A 37 -0.80 17.12 18.80
CA GLN A 37 -1.41 15.83 18.51
C GLN A 37 -1.01 14.72 19.50
N GLY A 38 -0.08 14.98 20.41
CA GLY A 38 0.36 13.99 21.37
C GLY A 38 0.94 12.75 20.69
N ILE A 39 0.57 11.57 21.18
CA ILE A 39 1.05 10.28 20.65
C ILE A 39 0.46 9.93 19.28
N SER A 40 -0.72 10.47 18.92
CA SER A 40 -1.40 10.18 17.66
C SER A 40 -0.60 10.59 16.42
N PHE A 41 0.29 11.59 16.56
CA PHE A 41 1.25 12.00 15.55
C PHE A 41 2.10 10.83 15.01
N LYS A 42 2.43 9.85 15.84
CA LYS A 42 3.26 8.71 15.45
C LYS A 42 2.60 7.82 14.39
N ILE A 43 1.27 7.81 14.31
CA ILE A 43 0.51 7.07 13.29
C ILE A 43 0.83 7.59 11.89
N MET A 44 1.14 8.86 11.74
CA MET A 44 1.45 9.50 10.46
C MET A 44 2.65 8.83 9.75
N PHE A 45 3.63 8.33 10.49
CA PHE A 45 4.82 7.67 9.90
C PHE A 45 4.51 6.34 9.23
N ILE A 46 3.37 5.71 9.53
CA ILE A 46 2.88 4.51 8.85
C ILE A 46 1.80 4.90 7.83
N HIS A 47 0.86 5.75 8.24
CA HIS A 47 -0.31 6.14 7.45
C HIS A 47 0.08 6.83 6.14
N VAL A 48 0.92 7.87 6.21
CA VAL A 48 1.28 8.67 5.04
C VAL A 48 2.06 7.87 4.00
N PRO A 49 3.13 7.12 4.33
CA PRO A 49 3.79 6.27 3.35
C PRO A 49 2.87 5.20 2.75
N ALA A 50 2.00 4.57 3.55
CA ALA A 50 1.05 3.58 3.04
C ALA A 50 0.05 4.20 2.06
N ALA A 51 -0.45 5.41 2.34
CA ALA A 51 -1.36 6.13 1.44
C ALA A 51 -0.70 6.46 0.11
N TRP A 52 0.53 7.00 0.14
CA TRP A 52 1.30 7.27 -1.07
C TRP A 52 1.56 6.00 -1.88
N LEU A 53 2.00 4.93 -1.23
CA LEU A 53 2.24 3.64 -1.90
C LEU A 53 0.97 3.09 -2.54
N SER A 54 -0.17 3.14 -1.84
CA SER A 54 -1.45 2.70 -2.40
C SER A 54 -1.80 3.46 -3.68
N LEU A 55 -1.71 4.79 -3.68
CA LEU A 55 -2.00 5.63 -4.84
C LEU A 55 -1.01 5.40 -5.99
N MET A 56 0.29 5.33 -5.69
CA MET A 56 1.33 5.09 -6.70
C MET A 56 1.19 3.72 -7.36
N ILE A 57 0.83 2.70 -6.58
CA ILE A 57 0.57 1.35 -7.10
C ILE A 57 -0.65 1.39 -8.03
N PHE A 58 -1.73 2.06 -7.64
CA PHE A 58 -2.92 2.19 -8.48
C PHE A 58 -2.61 2.87 -9.82
N PHE A 59 -1.88 3.99 -9.77
CA PHE A 59 -1.43 4.69 -10.96
C PHE A 59 -0.55 3.79 -11.86
N SER A 60 0.41 3.07 -11.26
CA SER A 60 1.29 2.15 -11.99
C SER A 60 0.53 0.99 -12.63
N MET A 61 -0.50 0.46 -11.95
CA MET A 61 -1.41 -0.56 -12.51
C MET A 61 -2.18 0.00 -13.70
N GLY A 62 -2.72 1.20 -13.59
CA GLY A 62 -3.44 1.87 -14.68
C GLY A 62 -2.55 2.04 -15.91
N VAL A 63 -1.36 2.58 -15.75
CA VAL A 63 -0.38 2.75 -16.84
C VAL A 63 0.00 1.38 -17.44
N SER A 64 0.32 0.40 -16.61
CA SER A 64 0.68 -0.94 -17.09
C SER A 64 -0.48 -1.61 -17.84
N SER A 65 -1.72 -1.44 -17.38
CA SER A 65 -2.90 -1.97 -18.05
C SER A 65 -3.13 -1.32 -19.41
N ILE A 66 -2.97 0.01 -19.52
CA ILE A 66 -3.06 0.73 -20.79
C ILE A 66 -1.99 0.23 -21.76
N ILE A 67 -0.72 0.13 -21.34
CA ILE A 67 0.37 -0.38 -22.15
C ILE A 67 0.07 -1.83 -22.59
N GLY A 68 -0.43 -2.65 -21.67
CA GLY A 68 -0.82 -4.03 -21.95
C GLY A 68 -1.88 -4.14 -23.04
N LEU A 69 -2.90 -3.29 -23.00
CA LEU A 69 -3.99 -3.27 -23.97
C LEU A 69 -3.55 -2.72 -25.33
N VAL A 70 -2.84 -1.59 -25.34
CA VAL A 70 -2.42 -0.91 -26.60
C VAL A 70 -1.36 -1.73 -27.33
N PHE A 71 -0.35 -2.21 -26.63
CA PHE A 71 0.79 -2.93 -27.21
C PHE A 71 0.69 -4.45 -27.11
N LYS A 72 -0.42 -4.97 -26.58
CA LYS A 72 -0.65 -6.43 -26.35
C LYS A 72 0.51 -7.07 -25.58
N SER A 73 1.06 -6.37 -24.57
CA SER A 73 2.25 -6.78 -23.82
C SER A 73 1.88 -7.71 -22.66
N PRO A 74 2.24 -8.98 -22.69
CA PRO A 74 2.00 -9.92 -21.57
C PRO A 74 2.70 -9.47 -20.28
N THR A 75 3.90 -8.90 -20.40
CA THR A 75 4.68 -8.39 -19.25
C THR A 75 3.94 -7.30 -18.50
N SER A 76 3.29 -6.38 -19.22
CA SER A 76 2.53 -5.29 -18.60
C SER A 76 1.33 -5.80 -17.83
N PHE A 77 0.63 -6.81 -18.32
CA PHE A 77 -0.45 -7.47 -17.58
C PHE A 77 0.06 -8.17 -16.32
N THR A 78 1.21 -8.85 -16.42
CA THR A 78 1.85 -9.49 -15.26
C THR A 78 2.22 -8.47 -14.18
N ILE A 79 2.73 -7.31 -14.56
CA ILE A 79 3.04 -6.22 -13.61
C ILE A 79 1.76 -5.74 -12.90
N SER A 80 0.71 -5.42 -13.65
CA SER A 80 -0.57 -4.97 -13.08
C SER A 80 -1.13 -6.00 -12.09
N ARG A 81 -1.11 -7.29 -12.48
CA ARG A 81 -1.54 -8.40 -11.64
C ARG A 81 -0.73 -8.52 -10.34
N SER A 82 0.58 -8.40 -10.41
CA SER A 82 1.47 -8.54 -9.24
C SER A 82 1.36 -7.35 -8.28
N LEU A 83 1.02 -6.17 -8.76
CA LEU A 83 0.88 -4.96 -7.95
C LEU A 83 -0.45 -4.92 -7.18
N SER A 84 -1.50 -5.54 -7.70
CA SER A 84 -2.86 -5.45 -7.14
C SER A 84 -2.97 -5.90 -5.67
N PRO A 85 -2.44 -7.07 -5.25
CA PRO A 85 -2.53 -7.49 -3.84
C PRO A 85 -1.75 -6.56 -2.90
N ILE A 86 -0.63 -6.00 -3.38
CA ILE A 86 0.18 -5.06 -2.59
C ILE A 86 -0.61 -3.75 -2.38
N GLY A 87 -1.25 -3.24 -3.44
CA GLY A 87 -2.10 -2.05 -3.37
C GLY A 87 -3.29 -2.23 -2.42
N LEU A 88 -3.93 -3.39 -2.44
CA LEU A 88 -5.01 -3.71 -1.51
C LEU A 88 -4.52 -3.70 -0.05
N ILE A 89 -3.40 -4.36 0.25
CA ILE A 89 -2.82 -4.39 1.60
C ILE A 89 -2.52 -2.97 2.08
N MET A 90 -1.88 -2.13 1.24
CA MET A 90 -1.59 -0.74 1.60
C MET A 90 -2.87 0.06 1.84
N SER A 91 -3.92 -0.11 1.04
CA SER A 91 -5.22 0.55 1.24
C SER A 91 -5.86 0.14 2.58
N ILE A 92 -5.79 -1.13 2.95
CA ILE A 92 -6.30 -1.63 4.24
C ILE A 92 -5.51 -1.00 5.40
N VAL A 93 -4.18 -0.94 5.31
CA VAL A 93 -3.34 -0.28 6.32
C VAL A 93 -3.74 1.19 6.48
N VAL A 94 -3.98 1.89 5.38
CA VAL A 94 -4.43 3.30 5.40
C VAL A 94 -5.79 3.45 6.07
N LEU A 95 -6.76 2.60 5.74
CA LEU A 95 -8.10 2.63 6.35
C LEU A 95 -8.03 2.38 7.86
N ILE A 96 -7.27 1.39 8.30
CA ILE A 96 -7.12 1.06 9.73
C ILE A 96 -6.43 2.21 10.47
N THR A 97 -5.26 2.65 9.98
CA THR A 97 -4.48 3.70 10.65
C THR A 97 -5.20 5.04 10.62
N GLY A 98 -5.89 5.35 9.52
CA GLY A 98 -6.70 6.57 9.39
C GLY A 98 -7.90 6.58 10.34
N SER A 99 -8.58 5.44 10.52
CA SER A 99 -9.67 5.31 11.49
C SER A 99 -9.20 5.48 12.93
N ILE A 100 -8.06 4.88 13.29
CA ILE A 100 -7.48 5.02 14.63
C ILE A 100 -7.09 6.49 14.86
N TRP A 101 -6.41 7.12 13.90
CA TRP A 101 -6.04 8.53 14.00
C TRP A 101 -7.26 9.44 14.11
N GLY A 102 -8.31 9.18 13.32
CA GLY A 102 -9.59 9.90 13.40
C GLY A 102 -10.23 9.81 14.77
N ASN A 103 -10.25 8.64 15.39
CA ASN A 103 -10.80 8.48 16.74
C ASN A 103 -10.01 9.26 17.78
N LEU A 104 -8.67 9.28 17.69
CA LEU A 104 -7.82 10.03 18.62
C LEU A 104 -7.92 11.55 18.44
N THR A 105 -8.23 12.03 17.23
CA THR A 105 -8.29 13.48 16.91
C THR A 105 -9.70 14.07 16.97
N TRP A 106 -10.70 13.33 16.53
CA TRP A 106 -12.09 13.80 16.36
C TRP A 106 -13.11 13.00 17.17
N GLY A 107 -12.67 11.97 17.94
CA GLY A 107 -13.55 11.17 18.78
C GLY A 107 -14.41 10.15 18.01
N THR A 108 -14.15 9.92 16.72
CA THR A 108 -14.87 8.95 15.90
C THR A 108 -13.94 8.21 14.96
N TYR A 109 -14.17 6.89 14.78
CA TYR A 109 -13.39 6.06 13.86
C TYR A 109 -13.70 6.33 12.39
N TRP A 110 -14.88 6.87 12.09
CA TRP A 110 -15.32 7.06 10.70
C TRP A 110 -16.13 8.34 10.54
N VAL A 111 -15.79 9.08 9.51
CA VAL A 111 -16.61 10.17 8.96
C VAL A 111 -16.68 10.00 7.44
N TRP A 112 -17.85 10.27 6.87
CA TRP A 112 -18.05 10.19 5.42
C TRP A 112 -17.50 11.44 4.72
N ASP A 113 -16.19 11.65 4.86
CA ASP A 113 -15.48 12.70 4.13
C ASP A 113 -14.85 12.15 2.84
N ALA A 114 -14.34 13.04 2.00
CA ALA A 114 -13.75 12.65 0.72
C ALA A 114 -12.50 11.76 0.88
N ARG A 115 -11.73 11.91 1.95
CA ARG A 115 -10.47 11.18 2.19
C ARG A 115 -10.75 9.71 2.51
N LEU A 116 -11.56 9.45 3.54
CA LEU A 116 -11.88 8.09 3.98
C LEU A 116 -12.72 7.37 2.93
N THR A 117 -13.70 8.07 2.33
CA THR A 117 -14.58 7.48 1.31
C THR A 117 -13.81 7.12 0.03
N SER A 118 -12.93 8.00 -0.46
CA SER A 118 -12.14 7.70 -1.67
C SER A 118 -11.16 6.55 -1.46
N MET A 119 -10.54 6.46 -0.27
CA MET A 119 -9.64 5.34 0.06
C MET A 119 -10.41 4.02 0.17
N LEU A 120 -11.63 4.04 0.73
CA LEU A 120 -12.49 2.86 0.76
C LEU A 120 -12.88 2.39 -0.64
N ILE A 121 -13.26 3.33 -1.53
CA ILE A 121 -13.55 3.03 -2.93
C ILE A 121 -12.31 2.43 -3.61
N LEU A 122 -11.14 2.99 -3.38
CA LEU A 122 -9.88 2.46 -3.92
C LEU A 122 -9.62 1.02 -3.45
N ALA A 123 -9.84 0.71 -2.18
CA ALA A 123 -9.72 -0.65 -1.66
C ALA A 123 -10.70 -1.62 -2.35
N PHE A 124 -11.95 -1.19 -2.59
CA PHE A 124 -12.92 -2.00 -3.36
C PHE A 124 -12.52 -2.19 -4.82
N ILE A 125 -11.90 -1.21 -5.45
CA ILE A 125 -11.38 -1.35 -6.82
C ILE A 125 -10.27 -2.42 -6.86
N TYR A 126 -9.33 -2.39 -5.91
CA TYR A 126 -8.31 -3.43 -5.80
C TYR A 126 -8.90 -4.81 -5.56
N LEU A 127 -9.87 -4.90 -4.65
CA LEU A 127 -10.55 -6.16 -4.34
C LEU A 127 -11.30 -6.70 -5.56
N GLY A 128 -12.02 -5.84 -6.27
CA GLY A 128 -12.72 -6.20 -7.51
C GLY A 128 -11.78 -6.68 -8.60
N HIS A 129 -10.63 -6.00 -8.77
CA HIS A 129 -9.60 -6.43 -9.73
C HIS A 129 -9.04 -7.82 -9.37
N LEU A 130 -8.73 -8.08 -8.10
CA LEU A 130 -8.28 -9.40 -7.65
C LEU A 130 -9.35 -10.47 -7.85
N PHE A 131 -10.61 -10.18 -7.53
CA PHE A 131 -11.70 -11.11 -7.75
C PHE A 131 -11.83 -11.51 -9.22
N LEU A 132 -11.74 -10.54 -10.13
CA LEU A 132 -11.75 -10.81 -11.57
C LEU A 132 -10.57 -11.69 -12.01
N LEU A 133 -9.36 -11.39 -11.53
CA LEU A 133 -8.17 -12.19 -11.85
C LEU A 133 -8.36 -13.66 -11.46
N TYR A 134 -8.80 -13.91 -10.22
CA TYR A 134 -9.04 -15.29 -9.74
C TYR A 134 -10.19 -15.98 -10.46
N SER A 135 -11.24 -15.25 -10.84
CA SER A 135 -12.39 -15.83 -11.55
C SER A 135 -12.02 -16.29 -12.95
N PHE A 136 -11.15 -15.58 -13.65
CA PHE A 136 -10.74 -15.93 -15.01
C PHE A 136 -9.58 -16.92 -15.09
N GLU A 137 -8.90 -17.25 -13.99
CA GLU A 137 -7.89 -18.31 -13.95
C GLU A 137 -8.49 -19.74 -14.00
N HIS A 138 -9.77 -19.86 -13.72
CA HIS A 138 -10.46 -21.16 -13.67
C HIS A 138 -11.29 -21.45 -14.94
N PHE A 139 -11.22 -20.61 -15.97
CA PHE A 139 -11.79 -20.83 -17.30
C PHE A 139 -10.70 -20.91 -18.38
#